data_5f7aa09d139ab76f6090f806121dfce4
#
_entry.id   5f7aa09d139ab76f6090f806121dfce4
#
_cell.length_a   1.000
_cell.length_b   1.000
_cell.length_c   1.000
_cell.angle_alpha   90.00
_cell.angle_beta   90.00
_cell.angle_gamma   90.00
#
_symmetry.space_group_name_H-M   'P 1'
#
loop_
_entity.id
_entity.type
_entity.pdbx_description
1 polymer ?
#
loop_
_entity_poly.entity_id
_entity_poly.type
_entity_poly.pdbx_seq_one_letter_code
_entity_poly.pdbx_strand_id
1 'polypeptide(L)'
;RDDESDYLNMGFSIFRAYNPNSTLIPWNRANGITSAISIPQQTSMPLAGMGSYFILDGNMNISGSKDMMMLGRIGASSGSRSEDLDLLENLINLGKLAKNRPYEKVIESPIAVFFELLIQDIEALDKVANEGLPLVIKANRASDIKHLIDIKNKYKLNMILAGVEDAPIVIDELAASKIPVIINPMDNIPDSFDELSSSLELSALLSNAGITVLFDTSRSHNYHLIRQGAGNAVAYGMDYLDAIAGLSTNVANVFGLKDRGSITKGHYADIAIWESDPLEPASIPSYIFINGIESDLTTRSSRLKDRYIKKLDKK
;
A
#
# COMPACT_ATOMS: atom_id res chain seq x y z
N ARG A 1 5.94 8.43 -8.47
CA ARG A 1 6.76 7.61 -9.39
C ARG A 1 8.02 8.32 -9.87
N ASP A 2 8.28 9.51 -9.39
CA ASP A 2 9.34 10.37 -9.92
C ASP A 2 10.56 10.44 -8.99
N ASP A 3 10.59 9.66 -7.91
CA ASP A 3 11.74 9.51 -7.00
C ASP A 3 12.39 8.15 -7.23
N GLU A 4 13.22 8.08 -8.24
CA GLU A 4 14.15 6.99 -8.49
C GLU A 4 15.52 7.42 -7.95
N SER A 5 15.97 6.80 -6.88
CA SER A 5 17.30 7.03 -6.31
C SER A 5 17.89 5.70 -5.85
N ASP A 6 19.13 5.45 -6.22
CA ASP A 6 19.91 4.30 -5.75
C ASP A 6 20.27 4.38 -4.25
N TYR A 7 20.00 5.53 -3.61
CA TYR A 7 20.33 5.83 -2.22
C TYR A 7 19.12 5.82 -1.29
N LEU A 8 18.00 5.16 -1.68
CA LEU A 8 16.84 5.06 -0.81
C LEU A 8 17.12 4.07 0.31
N ASN A 9 17.14 4.55 1.54
CA ASN A 9 17.28 3.78 2.76
C ASN A 9 16.00 3.83 3.59
N MET A 10 15.96 3.11 4.72
CA MET A 10 14.79 2.97 5.59
C MET A 10 14.24 4.31 6.08
N GLY A 11 15.10 5.31 6.31
CA GLY A 11 14.72 6.67 6.73
C GLY A 11 14.21 7.58 5.61
N PHE A 12 14.21 7.11 4.35
CA PHE A 12 13.64 7.88 3.24
C PHE A 12 12.13 8.03 3.40
N SER A 13 11.62 9.24 3.16
CA SER A 13 10.19 9.55 3.23
C SER A 13 9.67 10.03 1.87
N ILE A 14 8.68 9.32 1.31
CA ILE A 14 8.01 9.71 0.06
C ILE A 14 7.18 11.00 0.20
N PHE A 15 6.92 11.48 1.42
CA PHE A 15 6.00 12.59 1.66
C PHE A 15 6.35 13.86 0.89
N ARG A 16 7.65 14.17 0.76
CA ARG A 16 8.13 15.37 0.05
C ARG A 16 8.06 15.26 -1.47
N ALA A 17 7.94 14.04 -2.01
CA ALA A 17 7.84 13.79 -3.44
C ALA A 17 6.41 13.96 -3.99
N TYR A 18 5.43 14.07 -3.10
CA TYR A 18 4.05 14.25 -3.51
C TYR A 18 3.84 15.62 -4.20
N ASN A 19 3.30 15.57 -5.43
CA ASN A 19 2.96 16.77 -6.20
C ASN A 19 1.45 17.01 -6.20
N PRO A 20 0.92 17.91 -5.36
CA PRO A 20 -0.52 18.21 -5.30
C PRO A 20 -1.10 18.72 -6.63
N ASN A 21 -0.27 19.30 -7.51
CA ASN A 21 -0.69 19.81 -8.81
C ASN A 21 -0.65 18.77 -9.94
N SER A 22 -0.42 17.50 -9.61
CA SER A 22 -0.43 16.42 -10.60
C SER A 22 -1.81 16.27 -11.24
N THR A 23 -1.87 16.17 -12.57
CA THR A 23 -3.12 15.93 -13.31
C THR A 23 -3.75 14.56 -13.01
N LEU A 24 -3.01 13.67 -12.39
CA LEU A 24 -3.49 12.35 -11.96
C LEU A 24 -4.42 12.45 -10.74
N ILE A 25 -4.26 13.46 -9.88
CA ILE A 25 -5.11 13.64 -8.71
C ILE A 25 -6.58 13.90 -9.11
N PRO A 26 -6.93 14.95 -9.88
CA PRO A 26 -8.30 15.16 -10.29
C PRO A 26 -8.83 14.02 -11.17
N TRP A 27 -7.96 13.32 -11.93
CA TRP A 27 -8.36 12.17 -12.72
C TRP A 27 -8.81 10.99 -11.86
N ASN A 28 -8.01 10.57 -10.90
CA ASN A 28 -8.35 9.46 -10.01
C ASN A 28 -9.49 9.83 -9.05
N ARG A 29 -9.52 11.08 -8.56
CA ARG A 29 -10.62 11.58 -7.74
C ARG A 29 -11.95 11.52 -8.49
N ALA A 30 -12.03 12.05 -9.71
CA ALA A 30 -13.25 12.00 -10.53
C ALA A 30 -13.72 10.56 -10.84
N ASN A 31 -12.90 9.57 -10.58
CA ASN A 31 -13.20 8.14 -10.71
C ASN A 31 -13.36 7.42 -9.36
N GLY A 32 -13.55 8.15 -8.26
CA GLY A 32 -13.96 7.58 -6.97
C GLY A 32 -12.86 7.41 -5.94
N ILE A 33 -11.61 7.83 -6.20
CA ILE A 33 -10.51 7.72 -5.23
C ILE A 33 -10.38 9.02 -4.43
N THR A 34 -10.67 8.97 -3.14
CA THR A 34 -10.60 10.15 -2.23
C THR A 34 -9.25 10.33 -1.58
N SER A 35 -8.51 9.24 -1.42
CA SER A 35 -7.21 9.22 -0.76
C SER A 35 -6.37 8.03 -1.23
N ALA A 36 -5.06 8.07 -0.97
CA ALA A 36 -4.15 6.99 -1.34
C ALA A 36 -2.95 6.92 -0.39
N ILE A 37 -2.39 5.74 -0.22
CA ILE A 37 -1.07 5.54 0.37
C ILE A 37 -0.08 5.43 -0.79
N SER A 38 0.90 6.34 -0.81
CA SER A 38 2.02 6.27 -1.74
C SER A 38 3.22 5.65 -1.04
N ILE A 39 3.94 4.82 -1.78
CA ILE A 39 5.10 4.07 -1.30
C ILE A 39 6.34 4.45 -2.12
N PRO A 40 7.55 4.37 -1.53
CA PRO A 40 8.79 4.55 -2.28
C PRO A 40 8.99 3.38 -3.26
N GLN A 41 9.89 3.58 -4.22
CA GLN A 41 10.33 2.49 -5.07
C GLN A 41 11.25 1.54 -4.30
N GLN A 42 11.16 0.26 -4.59
CA GLN A 42 12.03 -0.75 -3.98
C GLN A 42 13.49 -0.55 -4.41
N THR A 43 14.41 -0.74 -3.48
CA THR A 43 15.85 -0.65 -3.69
C THR A 43 16.53 -2.01 -3.55
N SER A 44 17.86 -2.01 -3.49
CA SER A 44 18.67 -3.21 -3.24
C SER A 44 18.57 -3.74 -1.80
N MET A 45 18.08 -2.95 -0.87
CA MET A 45 17.89 -3.37 0.54
C MET A 45 16.54 -4.07 0.72
N PRO A 46 16.40 -5.01 1.67
CA PRO A 46 15.11 -5.64 1.99
C PRO A 46 14.10 -4.65 2.57
N LEU A 47 14.54 -3.49 3.07
CA LEU A 47 13.71 -2.37 3.52
C LEU A 47 14.03 -1.13 2.69
N ALA A 48 12.98 -0.48 2.15
CA ALA A 48 13.14 0.58 1.14
C ALA A 48 12.90 2.00 1.65
N GLY A 49 11.99 2.19 2.59
CA GLY A 49 11.65 3.53 3.10
C GLY A 49 10.18 3.65 3.52
N MET A 50 9.79 4.88 3.84
CA MET A 50 8.53 5.20 4.50
C MET A 50 7.47 5.61 3.48
N GLY A 51 6.34 4.91 3.48
CA GLY A 51 5.13 5.28 2.77
C GLY A 51 4.31 6.32 3.54
N SER A 52 3.52 7.10 2.80
CA SER A 52 2.71 8.18 3.37
C SER A 52 1.29 8.16 2.79
N TYR A 53 0.33 8.59 3.60
CA TYR A 53 -1.07 8.72 3.23
C TYR A 53 -1.35 10.13 2.75
N PHE A 54 -2.05 10.26 1.64
CA PHE A 54 -2.41 11.52 1.02
C PHE A 54 -3.91 11.59 0.78
N ILE A 55 -4.50 12.72 1.15
CA ILE A 55 -5.88 13.08 0.81
C ILE A 55 -5.86 13.78 -0.55
N LEU A 56 -6.69 13.32 -1.48
CA LEU A 56 -6.71 13.83 -2.86
C LEU A 56 -7.63 15.05 -3.02
N ASP A 57 -7.62 15.95 -2.06
CA ASP A 57 -8.45 17.17 -2.04
C ASP A 57 -8.05 18.20 -3.11
N GLY A 58 -6.83 18.12 -3.63
CA GLY A 58 -6.31 19.04 -4.64
C GLY A 58 -5.74 20.35 -4.07
N ASN A 59 -5.65 20.47 -2.75
CA ASN A 59 -5.01 21.60 -2.11
C ASN A 59 -3.48 21.55 -2.30
N MET A 60 -2.85 22.71 -2.47
CA MET A 60 -1.39 22.80 -2.55
C MET A 60 -0.71 22.49 -1.20
N ASN A 61 -1.39 22.71 -0.10
CA ASN A 61 -0.95 22.22 1.21
C ASN A 61 -1.24 20.72 1.28
N ILE A 62 -0.20 19.92 1.45
CA ILE A 62 -0.33 18.46 1.51
C ILE A 62 -1.13 18.08 2.73
N SER A 63 -2.26 17.41 2.49
CA SER A 63 -3.13 16.83 3.53
C SER A 63 -2.90 15.32 3.61
N GLY A 64 -2.74 14.81 4.83
CA GLY A 64 -2.53 13.37 5.05
C GLY A 64 -1.64 13.07 6.25
N SER A 65 -1.05 11.88 6.26
CA SER A 65 -0.15 11.42 7.33
C SER A 65 1.21 11.01 6.75
N LYS A 66 2.26 11.63 7.29
CA LYS A 66 3.63 11.34 6.92
C LYS A 66 4.11 10.04 7.57
N ASP A 67 4.91 9.25 6.83
CA ASP A 67 5.70 8.12 7.36
C ASP A 67 4.86 7.12 8.16
N MET A 68 3.76 6.63 7.58
CA MET A 68 2.81 5.79 8.29
C MET A 68 3.04 4.29 8.14
N MET A 69 3.99 3.89 7.32
CA MET A 69 4.41 2.50 7.14
C MET A 69 5.83 2.44 6.59
N MET A 70 6.51 1.32 6.77
CA MET A 70 7.76 1.00 6.08
C MET A 70 7.50 -0.05 5.02
N LEU A 71 8.12 0.10 3.84
CA LEU A 71 8.06 -0.86 2.76
C LEU A 71 9.28 -1.78 2.79
N GLY A 72 9.06 -3.06 2.51
CA GLY A 72 10.11 -4.06 2.33
C GLY A 72 9.76 -5.09 1.26
N ARG A 73 10.75 -5.90 0.89
CA ARG A 73 10.60 -6.99 -0.07
C ARG A 73 11.63 -8.08 0.17
N ILE A 74 11.23 -9.34 0.00
CA ILE A 74 12.14 -10.50 0.00
C ILE A 74 12.34 -11.01 -1.42
N GLY A 75 13.56 -11.36 -1.77
CA GLY A 75 13.92 -11.91 -3.07
C GLY A 75 14.23 -10.88 -4.17
N ALA A 76 14.49 -9.62 -3.78
CA ALA A 76 14.67 -8.55 -4.77
C ALA A 76 16.12 -8.12 -4.99
N SER A 77 16.94 -8.14 -3.95
CA SER A 77 18.12 -7.28 -3.93
C SER A 77 19.40 -7.97 -4.35
N SER A 78 19.74 -9.08 -3.73
CA SER A 78 21.02 -9.77 -3.96
C SER A 78 20.89 -11.04 -4.79
N GLY A 79 19.66 -11.46 -5.06
CA GLY A 79 19.38 -12.78 -5.62
C GLY A 79 19.44 -13.91 -4.55
N SER A 80 19.73 -13.57 -3.29
CA SER A 80 19.77 -14.50 -2.17
C SER A 80 18.68 -14.18 -1.15
N ARG A 81 17.63 -15.00 -1.10
CA ARG A 81 16.57 -14.89 -0.10
C ARG A 81 17.04 -15.10 1.33
N SER A 82 18.02 -16.02 1.51
CA SER A 82 18.59 -16.25 2.82
C SER A 82 19.28 -14.98 3.35
N GLU A 83 20.03 -14.31 2.48
CA GLU A 83 20.68 -13.03 2.83
C GLU A 83 19.65 -11.92 3.13
N ASP A 84 18.57 -11.82 2.32
CA ASP A 84 17.51 -10.84 2.57
C ASP A 84 16.82 -11.07 3.92
N LEU A 85 16.53 -12.34 4.29
CA LEU A 85 15.90 -12.69 5.55
C LEU A 85 16.84 -12.43 6.74
N ASP A 86 18.11 -12.82 6.63
CA ASP A 86 19.11 -12.57 7.67
C ASP A 86 19.33 -11.06 7.88
N LEU A 87 19.41 -10.30 6.78
CA LEU A 87 19.55 -8.85 6.84
C LEU A 87 18.31 -8.18 7.44
N LEU A 88 17.10 -8.62 7.07
CA LEU A 88 15.85 -8.14 7.66
C LEU A 88 15.86 -8.33 9.18
N GLU A 89 16.20 -9.53 9.67
CA GLU A 89 16.29 -9.78 11.12
C GLU A 89 17.35 -8.91 11.79
N ASN A 90 18.49 -8.71 11.16
CA ASN A 90 19.55 -7.87 11.68
C ASN A 90 19.12 -6.40 11.78
N LEU A 91 18.43 -5.87 10.78
CA LEU A 91 17.88 -4.50 10.79
C LEU A 91 16.79 -4.34 11.87
N ILE A 92 15.91 -5.33 12.04
CA ILE A 92 14.92 -5.33 13.13
C ILE A 92 15.61 -5.35 14.50
N ASN A 93 16.64 -6.17 14.69
CA ASN A 93 17.44 -6.19 15.92
C ASN A 93 18.09 -4.84 16.21
N LEU A 94 18.58 -4.16 15.17
CA LEU A 94 19.13 -2.81 15.30
C LEU A 94 18.09 -1.82 15.82
N GLY A 95 16.86 -1.87 15.25
CA GLY A 95 15.71 -1.10 15.75
C GLY A 95 15.38 -1.44 17.22
N LYS A 96 15.40 -2.73 17.60
CA LYS A 96 15.18 -3.15 19.00
C LYS A 96 16.20 -2.56 19.97
N LEU A 97 17.47 -2.41 19.56
CA LEU A 97 18.52 -1.80 20.37
C LEU A 97 18.23 -0.31 20.61
N ALA A 98 17.65 0.38 19.66
CA ALA A 98 17.34 1.81 19.72
C ALA A 98 16.37 2.17 20.86
N LYS A 99 15.54 1.23 21.30
CA LYS A 99 14.63 1.44 22.45
C LYS A 99 15.32 1.90 23.73
N ASN A 100 16.56 1.44 23.97
CA ASN A 100 17.27 1.63 25.21
C ASN A 100 18.65 2.30 25.02
N ARG A 101 18.96 2.77 23.83
CA ARG A 101 20.23 3.39 23.46
C ARG A 101 20.00 4.61 22.59
N PRO A 102 20.78 5.71 22.78
CA PRO A 102 20.74 6.83 21.85
C PRO A 102 21.09 6.38 20.42
N TYR A 103 20.44 6.95 19.42
CA TYR A 103 20.63 6.59 18.00
C TYR A 103 22.09 6.76 17.57
N GLU A 104 22.79 7.76 18.10
CA GLU A 104 24.22 8.01 17.87
C GLU A 104 25.11 6.85 18.33
N LYS A 105 24.64 6.07 19.30
CA LYS A 105 25.35 4.86 19.76
C LYS A 105 24.94 3.61 18.98
N VAL A 106 23.72 3.56 18.49
CA VAL A 106 23.26 2.44 17.67
C VAL A 106 23.92 2.47 16.30
N ILE A 107 24.12 3.65 15.71
CA ILE A 107 24.77 3.81 14.39
C ILE A 107 26.26 3.42 14.40
N GLU A 108 26.93 3.38 15.56
CA GLU A 108 28.30 2.89 15.71
C GLU A 108 28.39 1.34 15.61
N SER A 109 27.26 0.62 15.53
CA SER A 109 27.25 -0.84 15.42
C SER A 109 27.87 -1.32 14.10
N PRO A 110 28.54 -2.49 14.07
CA PRO A 110 29.21 -2.98 12.86
C PRO A 110 28.28 -3.07 11.63
N ILE A 111 27.04 -3.47 11.83
CA ILE A 111 26.07 -3.58 10.72
C ILE A 111 25.63 -2.20 10.20
N ALA A 112 25.41 -1.23 11.08
CA ALA A 112 25.05 0.12 10.68
C ALA A 112 26.19 0.79 9.91
N VAL A 113 27.42 0.60 10.36
CA VAL A 113 28.62 1.11 9.67
C VAL A 113 28.81 0.41 8.32
N PHE A 114 28.63 -0.91 8.25
CA PHE A 114 28.80 -1.67 7.01
C PHE A 114 27.82 -1.24 5.91
N PHE A 115 26.56 -0.94 6.27
CA PHE A 115 25.53 -0.49 5.33
C PHE A 115 25.43 1.05 5.26
N GLU A 116 26.37 1.78 5.84
CA GLU A 116 26.39 3.26 5.81
C GLU A 116 25.07 3.90 6.27
N LEU A 117 24.42 3.29 7.30
CA LEU A 117 23.13 3.78 7.77
C LEU A 117 23.27 5.16 8.42
N LEU A 118 22.22 5.96 8.28
CA LEU A 118 22.08 7.28 8.87
C LEU A 118 21.22 7.21 10.15
N ILE A 119 21.29 8.25 10.99
CA ILE A 119 20.46 8.36 12.19
C ILE A 119 18.96 8.22 11.86
N GLN A 120 18.50 8.80 10.76
CA GLN A 120 17.12 8.68 10.29
C GLN A 120 16.71 7.24 9.96
N ASP A 121 17.67 6.39 9.54
CA ASP A 121 17.39 4.97 9.28
C ASP A 121 17.19 4.22 10.60
N ILE A 122 18.00 4.52 11.61
CA ILE A 122 17.85 3.97 12.96
C ILE A 122 16.52 4.40 13.58
N GLU A 123 16.13 5.67 13.43
CA GLU A 123 14.83 6.18 13.88
C GLU A 123 13.67 5.44 13.21
N ALA A 124 13.76 5.21 11.89
CA ALA A 124 12.74 4.48 11.15
C ALA A 124 12.64 3.00 11.60
N LEU A 125 13.79 2.35 11.84
CA LEU A 125 13.84 0.98 12.38
C LEU A 125 13.29 0.89 13.80
N ASP A 126 13.52 1.90 14.64
CA ASP A 126 12.97 1.97 16.01
C ASP A 126 11.43 2.01 15.96
N LYS A 127 10.85 2.87 15.09
CA LYS A 127 9.40 2.96 14.91
C LYS A 127 8.78 1.61 14.51
N VAL A 128 9.40 0.88 13.59
CA VAL A 128 8.95 -0.46 13.19
C VAL A 128 9.07 -1.46 14.32
N ALA A 129 10.25 -1.49 14.94
CA ALA A 129 10.58 -2.52 15.90
C ALA A 129 9.90 -2.32 17.27
N ASN A 130 9.67 -1.09 17.72
CA ASN A 130 9.26 -0.79 19.08
C ASN A 130 7.95 0.00 19.20
N GLU A 131 7.57 0.80 18.18
CA GLU A 131 6.37 1.65 18.24
C GLU A 131 5.18 1.06 17.47
N GLY A 132 5.38 -0.08 16.78
CA GLY A 132 4.34 -0.77 16.04
C GLY A 132 3.98 -0.11 14.71
N LEU A 133 4.90 0.66 14.13
CA LEU A 133 4.72 1.17 12.77
C LEU A 133 4.48 0.00 11.81
N PRO A 134 3.45 0.04 10.94
CA PRO A 134 3.19 -1.00 9.96
C PRO A 134 4.41 -1.29 9.08
N LEU A 135 4.76 -2.57 8.96
CA LEU A 135 5.82 -3.07 8.09
C LEU A 135 5.18 -3.88 6.96
N VAL A 136 5.13 -3.31 5.76
CA VAL A 136 4.62 -3.97 4.57
C VAL A 136 5.77 -4.67 3.84
N ILE A 137 5.71 -6.00 3.71
CA ILE A 137 6.74 -6.76 3.01
C ILE A 137 6.13 -7.50 1.81
N LYS A 138 6.68 -7.25 0.62
CA LYS A 138 6.32 -8.01 -0.57
C LYS A 138 7.04 -9.36 -0.56
N ALA A 139 6.25 -10.45 -0.63
CA ALA A 139 6.74 -11.82 -0.71
C ALA A 139 5.68 -12.72 -1.34
N ASN A 140 6.04 -13.45 -2.40
CA ASN A 140 5.11 -14.25 -3.18
C ASN A 140 5.19 -15.74 -2.83
N ARG A 141 6.39 -16.28 -2.55
CA ARG A 141 6.60 -17.71 -2.26
C ARG A 141 6.03 -18.13 -0.91
N ALA A 142 5.44 -19.32 -0.87
CA ALA A 142 4.95 -19.93 0.37
C ALA A 142 6.04 -20.06 1.46
N SER A 143 7.29 -20.40 1.08
CA SER A 143 8.41 -20.48 2.02
C SER A 143 8.75 -19.14 2.66
N ASP A 144 8.76 -18.07 1.86
CA ASP A 144 9.06 -16.72 2.35
C ASP A 144 7.95 -16.23 3.28
N ILE A 145 6.68 -16.51 2.94
CA ILE A 145 5.51 -16.21 3.79
C ILE A 145 5.68 -16.89 5.17
N LYS A 146 6.08 -18.16 5.22
CA LYS A 146 6.31 -18.88 6.51
C LYS A 146 7.42 -18.23 7.31
N HIS A 147 8.56 -17.92 6.71
CA HIS A 147 9.66 -17.24 7.40
C HIS A 147 9.24 -15.88 7.95
N LEU A 148 8.44 -15.11 7.19
CA LEU A 148 7.93 -13.82 7.63
C LEU A 148 6.92 -13.93 8.78
N ILE A 149 6.09 -14.99 8.80
CA ILE A 149 5.22 -15.30 9.95
C ILE A 149 6.07 -15.55 11.20
N ASP A 150 7.15 -16.33 11.09
CA ASP A 150 8.06 -16.61 12.21
C ASP A 150 8.75 -15.34 12.70
N ILE A 151 9.28 -14.51 11.80
CA ILE A 151 9.90 -13.22 12.12
C ILE A 151 8.90 -12.29 12.81
N LYS A 152 7.68 -12.15 12.26
CA LYS A 152 6.60 -11.37 12.88
C LYS A 152 6.32 -11.81 14.31
N ASN A 153 6.22 -13.11 14.56
CA ASN A 153 5.92 -13.66 15.88
C ASN A 153 7.09 -13.46 16.85
N LYS A 154 8.32 -13.72 16.40
CA LYS A 154 9.56 -13.56 17.17
C LYS A 154 9.73 -12.12 17.67
N TYR A 155 9.54 -11.15 16.79
CA TYR A 155 9.79 -9.73 17.08
C TYR A 155 8.54 -8.94 17.46
N LYS A 156 7.34 -9.54 17.38
CA LYS A 156 6.02 -8.93 17.63
C LYS A 156 5.79 -7.71 16.75
N LEU A 157 6.03 -7.85 15.45
CA LEU A 157 5.90 -6.78 14.48
C LEU A 157 4.44 -6.58 14.06
N ASN A 158 4.09 -5.35 13.73
CA ASN A 158 2.88 -5.03 13.00
C ASN A 158 3.14 -5.23 11.50
N MET A 159 3.08 -6.49 11.04
CA MET A 159 3.45 -6.89 9.69
C MET A 159 2.22 -7.02 8.80
N ILE A 160 2.37 -6.61 7.57
CA ILE A 160 1.42 -6.77 6.46
C ILE A 160 2.19 -7.42 5.32
N LEU A 161 1.63 -8.41 4.65
CA LEU A 161 2.26 -9.01 3.48
C LEU A 161 1.63 -8.47 2.19
N ALA A 162 2.44 -8.30 1.15
CA ALA A 162 1.97 -7.88 -0.16
C ALA A 162 2.39 -8.89 -1.24
N GLY A 163 1.53 -9.08 -2.26
CA GLY A 163 1.66 -10.13 -3.27
C GLY A 163 1.01 -11.41 -2.78
N VAL A 164 1.76 -12.31 -2.20
CA VAL A 164 1.36 -13.57 -1.56
C VAL A 164 0.69 -14.57 -2.51
N GLU A 165 1.09 -14.61 -3.77
CA GLU A 165 0.48 -15.47 -4.78
C GLU A 165 0.49 -16.96 -4.41
N ASP A 166 1.53 -17.44 -3.69
CA ASP A 166 1.60 -18.81 -3.18
C ASP A 166 0.92 -19.03 -1.82
N ALA A 167 0.19 -18.03 -1.30
CA ALA A 167 -0.54 -18.17 -0.03
C ALA A 167 -1.49 -19.37 0.05
N PRO A 168 -2.13 -19.84 -1.03
CA PRO A 168 -2.97 -21.04 -0.95
C PRO A 168 -2.25 -22.28 -0.42
N ILE A 169 -0.92 -22.37 -0.57
CA ILE A 169 -0.10 -23.50 -0.08
C ILE A 169 0.04 -23.47 1.47
N VAL A 170 -0.06 -22.29 2.08
CA VAL A 170 0.18 -22.02 3.51
C VAL A 170 -0.97 -21.25 4.15
N ILE A 171 -2.17 -21.43 3.62
CA ILE A 171 -3.32 -20.59 3.96
C ILE A 171 -3.71 -20.70 5.43
N ASP A 172 -3.61 -21.88 6.02
CA ASP A 172 -3.97 -22.11 7.42
C ASP A 172 -3.00 -21.39 8.37
N GLU A 173 -1.70 -21.47 8.10
CA GLU A 173 -0.66 -20.78 8.87
C GLU A 173 -0.81 -19.25 8.72
N LEU A 174 -1.09 -18.78 7.51
CA LEU A 174 -1.28 -17.35 7.25
C LEU A 174 -2.54 -16.83 7.97
N ALA A 175 -3.66 -17.55 7.90
CA ALA A 175 -4.88 -17.21 8.62
C ALA A 175 -4.68 -17.20 10.14
N ALA A 176 -4.00 -18.21 10.69
CA ALA A 176 -3.68 -18.27 12.11
C ALA A 176 -2.77 -17.13 12.58
N SER A 177 -1.89 -16.62 11.71
CA SER A 177 -0.97 -15.50 11.99
C SER A 177 -1.67 -14.17 12.16
N LYS A 178 -2.91 -14.01 11.63
CA LYS A 178 -3.68 -12.76 11.56
C LYS A 178 -2.94 -11.62 10.85
N ILE A 179 -2.04 -11.94 9.94
CA ILE A 179 -1.36 -10.95 9.10
C ILE A 179 -2.33 -10.52 7.99
N PRO A 180 -2.65 -9.23 7.86
CA PRO A 180 -3.42 -8.74 6.72
C PRO A 180 -2.57 -8.79 5.44
N VAL A 181 -3.24 -8.89 4.29
CA VAL A 181 -2.55 -8.99 3.01
C VAL A 181 -3.00 -7.89 2.04
N ILE A 182 -2.07 -7.43 1.21
CA ILE A 182 -2.33 -6.51 0.10
C ILE A 182 -2.09 -7.29 -1.19
N ILE A 183 -3.08 -7.37 -2.06
CA ILE A 183 -3.00 -8.11 -3.32
C ILE A 183 -3.49 -7.27 -4.49
N ASN A 184 -2.98 -7.57 -5.67
CA ASN A 184 -3.53 -7.06 -6.92
C ASN A 184 -4.45 -8.13 -7.54
N PRO A 185 -5.77 -7.98 -7.47
CA PRO A 185 -6.71 -9.02 -7.93
C PRO A 185 -6.76 -9.18 -9.46
N MET A 186 -5.93 -8.43 -10.19
CA MET A 186 -5.75 -8.56 -11.64
C MET A 186 -4.57 -9.45 -12.02
N ASP A 187 -3.71 -9.79 -11.07
CA ASP A 187 -2.55 -10.65 -11.30
C ASP A 187 -3.00 -12.12 -11.27
N ASN A 188 -3.05 -12.76 -12.44
CA ASN A 188 -3.62 -14.09 -12.61
C ASN A 188 -2.75 -15.06 -13.42
N ILE A 189 -1.61 -14.57 -13.88
CA ILE A 189 -0.63 -15.34 -14.64
C ILE A 189 0.71 -15.19 -13.94
N PRO A 190 1.45 -16.28 -13.70
CA PRO A 190 2.78 -16.18 -13.12
C PRO A 190 3.74 -15.39 -14.01
N ASP A 191 4.26 -14.27 -13.51
CA ASP A 191 5.32 -13.50 -14.18
C ASP A 191 6.71 -14.07 -13.85
N SER A 192 6.80 -14.89 -12.81
CA SER A 192 8.04 -15.50 -12.34
C SER A 192 7.80 -16.87 -11.68
N PHE A 193 8.87 -17.61 -11.41
CA PHE A 193 8.81 -18.86 -10.63
C PHE A 193 8.43 -18.64 -9.15
N ASP A 194 8.29 -17.42 -8.71
CA ASP A 194 7.89 -17.05 -7.35
C ASP A 194 6.37 -16.90 -7.19
N GLU A 195 5.63 -17.03 -8.29
CA GLU A 195 4.20 -16.70 -8.40
C GLU A 195 3.39 -17.83 -9.06
N LEU A 196 3.85 -19.09 -8.88
CA LEU A 196 3.29 -20.23 -9.61
C LEU A 196 1.82 -20.52 -9.29
N SER A 197 1.34 -20.06 -8.13
CA SER A 197 -0.06 -20.22 -7.71
C SER A 197 -0.93 -18.98 -8.03
N SER A 198 -0.45 -18.05 -8.86
CA SER A 198 -1.23 -16.88 -9.28
C SER A 198 -2.59 -17.30 -9.84
N SER A 199 -3.66 -16.71 -9.33
CA SER A 199 -5.04 -17.04 -9.69
C SER A 199 -5.96 -15.87 -9.42
N LEU A 200 -6.98 -15.69 -10.27
CA LEU A 200 -8.06 -14.73 -10.01
C LEU A 200 -8.92 -15.10 -8.78
N GLU A 201 -8.86 -16.36 -8.33
CA GLU A 201 -9.57 -16.84 -7.13
C GLU A 201 -8.82 -16.49 -5.83
N LEU A 202 -7.58 -16.01 -5.89
CA LEU A 202 -6.75 -15.75 -4.70
C LEU A 202 -7.46 -14.86 -3.68
N SER A 203 -8.10 -13.79 -4.14
CA SER A 203 -8.85 -12.86 -3.26
C SER A 203 -9.94 -13.57 -2.47
N ALA A 204 -10.72 -14.42 -3.13
CA ALA A 204 -11.78 -15.20 -2.52
C ALA A 204 -11.24 -16.24 -1.53
N LEU A 205 -10.18 -16.96 -1.90
CA LEU A 205 -9.54 -17.96 -1.03
C LEU A 205 -9.05 -17.33 0.27
N LEU A 206 -8.38 -16.18 0.18
CA LEU A 206 -7.86 -15.46 1.36
C LEU A 206 -8.98 -14.94 2.25
N SER A 207 -10.00 -14.27 1.66
CA SER A 207 -11.15 -13.74 2.42
C SER A 207 -11.95 -14.86 3.09
N ASN A 208 -12.22 -15.96 2.38
CA ASN A 208 -12.93 -17.12 2.92
C ASN A 208 -12.17 -17.83 4.06
N ALA A 209 -10.83 -17.74 4.06
CA ALA A 209 -10.00 -18.22 5.17
C ALA A 209 -9.97 -17.23 6.37
N GLY A 210 -10.70 -16.13 6.32
CA GLY A 210 -10.77 -15.11 7.37
C GLY A 210 -9.55 -14.18 7.41
N ILE A 211 -8.76 -14.13 6.34
CA ILE A 211 -7.63 -13.21 6.21
C ILE A 211 -8.14 -11.83 5.77
N THR A 212 -7.68 -10.78 6.43
CA THR A 212 -8.03 -9.40 6.04
C THR A 212 -7.32 -9.04 4.74
N VAL A 213 -8.10 -8.84 3.67
CA VAL A 213 -7.61 -8.50 2.33
C VAL A 213 -7.72 -7.00 2.09
N LEU A 214 -6.65 -6.42 1.54
CA LEU A 214 -6.60 -5.07 0.97
C LEU A 214 -6.19 -5.20 -0.49
N PHE A 215 -6.56 -4.22 -1.29
CA PHE A 215 -6.22 -4.20 -2.71
C PHE A 215 -5.18 -3.15 -3.04
N ASP A 216 -4.32 -3.47 -4.02
CA ASP A 216 -3.48 -2.50 -4.69
C ASP A 216 -3.64 -2.57 -6.22
N THR A 217 -2.88 -1.78 -6.94
CA THR A 217 -2.84 -1.81 -8.40
C THR A 217 -1.46 -1.40 -8.91
N SER A 218 -0.95 -2.16 -9.86
CA SER A 218 0.31 -1.84 -10.56
C SER A 218 0.16 -0.73 -11.62
N ARG A 219 -1.05 -0.23 -11.86
CA ARG A 219 -1.36 0.77 -12.89
C ARG A 219 -0.83 2.16 -12.49
N SER A 220 0.11 2.71 -13.27
CA SER A 220 0.80 3.96 -12.94
C SER A 220 -0.02 5.23 -13.14
N HIS A 221 -1.10 5.21 -13.91
CA HIS A 221 -1.90 6.39 -14.26
C HIS A 221 -3.38 6.23 -13.90
N ASN A 222 -3.86 5.02 -13.87
CA ASN A 222 -5.27 4.68 -13.71
C ASN A 222 -5.48 3.93 -12.39
N TYR A 223 -5.06 4.52 -11.26
CA TYR A 223 -5.20 3.90 -9.93
C TYR A 223 -6.65 3.56 -9.59
N HIS A 224 -7.63 4.31 -10.13
CA HIS A 224 -9.05 4.03 -9.96
C HIS A 224 -9.47 2.66 -10.50
N LEU A 225 -8.68 2.03 -11.37
CA LEU A 225 -8.93 0.65 -11.83
C LEU A 225 -8.77 -0.40 -10.72
N ILE A 226 -8.30 -0.02 -9.53
CA ILE A 226 -8.37 -0.86 -8.33
C ILE A 226 -9.82 -1.32 -8.05
N ARG A 227 -10.84 -0.50 -8.41
CA ARG A 227 -12.25 -0.86 -8.31
C ARG A 227 -12.59 -2.03 -9.23
N GLN A 228 -12.09 -2.03 -10.48
CA GLN A 228 -12.21 -3.16 -11.39
C GLN A 228 -11.58 -4.42 -10.82
N GLY A 229 -10.41 -4.28 -10.19
CA GLY A 229 -9.75 -5.39 -9.51
C GLY A 229 -10.65 -5.99 -8.43
N ALA A 230 -11.25 -5.14 -7.58
CA ALA A 230 -12.21 -5.59 -6.57
C ALA A 230 -13.46 -6.25 -7.20
N GLY A 231 -13.97 -5.72 -8.32
CA GLY A 231 -15.06 -6.34 -9.08
C GLY A 231 -14.69 -7.73 -9.64
N ASN A 232 -13.45 -7.90 -10.11
CA ASN A 232 -12.94 -9.20 -10.51
C ASN A 232 -12.87 -10.17 -9.32
N ALA A 233 -12.41 -9.72 -8.16
CA ALA A 233 -12.39 -10.54 -6.96
C ALA A 233 -13.78 -11.08 -6.61
N VAL A 234 -14.84 -10.24 -6.74
CA VAL A 234 -16.23 -10.65 -6.56
C VAL A 234 -16.67 -11.66 -7.64
N ALA A 235 -16.33 -11.41 -8.90
CA ALA A 235 -16.65 -12.32 -10.00
C ALA A 235 -16.02 -13.72 -9.83
N TYR A 236 -14.91 -13.81 -9.10
CA TYR A 236 -14.20 -15.05 -8.78
C TYR A 236 -14.45 -15.55 -7.34
N GLY A 237 -15.54 -15.10 -6.71
CA GLY A 237 -16.08 -15.74 -5.51
C GLY A 237 -15.80 -15.02 -4.18
N MET A 238 -15.22 -13.83 -4.18
CA MET A 238 -15.12 -13.00 -2.98
C MET A 238 -16.49 -12.38 -2.65
N ASP A 239 -16.83 -12.27 -1.36
CA ASP A 239 -18.02 -11.54 -0.93
C ASP A 239 -17.94 -10.06 -1.36
N TYR A 240 -19.09 -9.52 -1.81
CA TYR A 240 -19.14 -8.14 -2.30
C TYR A 240 -18.79 -7.12 -1.21
N LEU A 241 -19.26 -7.31 0.01
CA LEU A 241 -18.97 -6.39 1.12
C LEU A 241 -17.50 -6.49 1.56
N ASP A 242 -16.90 -7.67 1.49
CA ASP A 242 -15.47 -7.86 1.75
C ASP A 242 -14.63 -7.16 0.69
N ALA A 243 -15.03 -7.20 -0.58
CA ALA A 243 -14.36 -6.48 -1.66
C ALA A 243 -14.44 -4.95 -1.46
N ILE A 244 -15.59 -4.42 -1.07
CA ILE A 244 -15.75 -3.00 -0.70
C ILE A 244 -14.90 -2.66 0.54
N ALA A 245 -14.88 -3.53 1.55
CA ALA A 245 -14.05 -3.35 2.73
C ALA A 245 -12.56 -3.30 2.38
N GLY A 246 -12.10 -4.14 1.44
CA GLY A 246 -10.73 -4.15 0.93
C GLY A 246 -10.28 -2.83 0.27
N LEU A 247 -11.23 -2.04 -0.21
CA LEU A 247 -10.99 -0.70 -0.76
C LEU A 247 -11.14 0.43 0.27
N SER A 248 -11.66 0.16 1.47
CA SER A 248 -12.09 1.20 2.42
C SER A 248 -11.76 0.87 3.88
N THR A 249 -12.65 0.17 4.58
CA THR A 249 -12.55 -0.09 6.02
C THR A 249 -11.35 -0.92 6.41
N ASN A 250 -10.97 -1.92 5.61
CA ASN A 250 -9.78 -2.73 5.88
C ASN A 250 -8.51 -1.88 5.79
N VAL A 251 -8.40 -1.01 4.76
CA VAL A 251 -7.28 -0.07 4.63
C VAL A 251 -7.20 0.85 5.85
N ALA A 252 -8.33 1.45 6.23
CA ALA A 252 -8.37 2.34 7.38
C ALA A 252 -7.96 1.66 8.69
N ASN A 253 -8.48 0.45 8.94
CA ASN A 253 -8.17 -0.31 10.15
C ASN A 253 -6.70 -0.75 10.20
N VAL A 254 -6.19 -1.30 9.11
CA VAL A 254 -4.83 -1.84 9.03
C VAL A 254 -3.77 -0.74 9.17
N PHE A 255 -4.03 0.42 8.59
CA PHE A 255 -3.11 1.56 8.66
C PHE A 255 -3.46 2.59 9.75
N GLY A 256 -4.43 2.29 10.62
CA GLY A 256 -4.73 3.11 11.79
C GLY A 256 -5.41 4.46 11.48
N LEU A 257 -6.11 4.57 10.37
CA LEU A 257 -6.93 5.75 10.01
C LEU A 257 -8.27 5.69 10.75
N LYS A 258 -8.28 6.04 12.03
CA LYS A 258 -9.39 5.80 12.98
C LYS A 258 -10.70 6.52 12.65
N ASP A 259 -10.64 7.58 11.85
CA ASP A 259 -11.75 8.49 11.56
C ASP A 259 -12.16 8.49 10.08
N ARG A 260 -11.73 7.46 9.31
CA ARG A 260 -11.98 7.32 7.88
C ARG A 260 -12.35 5.88 7.50
N GLY A 261 -12.67 5.66 6.22
CA GLY A 261 -12.93 4.35 5.64
C GLY A 261 -14.32 3.78 5.89
N SER A 262 -15.16 4.45 6.68
CA SER A 262 -16.57 4.04 6.91
C SER A 262 -17.50 5.23 7.07
N ILE A 263 -18.78 5.04 6.75
CA ILE A 263 -19.84 6.03 6.99
C ILE A 263 -20.33 5.85 8.43
N THR A 264 -19.65 6.51 9.35
CA THR A 264 -19.90 6.42 10.79
C THR A 264 -19.95 7.81 11.40
N LYS A 265 -20.84 8.04 12.37
CA LYS A 265 -20.93 9.32 13.06
C LYS A 265 -19.60 9.69 13.71
N GLY A 266 -19.09 10.88 13.42
CA GLY A 266 -17.80 11.38 13.92
C GLY A 266 -16.61 11.11 12.99
N HIS A 267 -16.80 10.34 11.90
CA HIS A 267 -15.81 10.19 10.86
C HIS A 267 -15.83 11.34 9.85
N TYR A 268 -14.72 11.59 9.20
CA TYR A 268 -14.67 12.49 8.04
C TYR A 268 -15.55 11.95 6.91
N ALA A 269 -16.28 12.84 6.27
CA ALA A 269 -17.13 12.50 5.14
C ALA A 269 -16.30 12.48 3.84
N ASP A 270 -15.55 11.38 3.65
CA ASP A 270 -14.91 11.03 2.38
C ASP A 270 -15.84 10.05 1.65
N ILE A 271 -16.78 10.58 0.87
CA ILE A 271 -17.92 9.83 0.33
C ILE A 271 -17.96 9.97 -1.18
N ALA A 272 -18.08 8.86 -1.89
CA ALA A 272 -18.42 8.80 -3.31
C ALA A 272 -19.85 8.29 -3.47
N ILE A 273 -20.69 9.01 -4.24
CA ILE A 273 -22.08 8.66 -4.52
C ILE A 273 -22.17 8.17 -5.96
N TRP A 274 -22.75 7.01 -6.15
CA TRP A 274 -22.83 6.31 -7.43
C TRP A 274 -24.30 6.03 -7.81
N GLU A 275 -24.61 6.11 -9.10
CA GLU A 275 -25.93 5.71 -9.63
C GLU A 275 -25.97 4.22 -10.03
N SER A 276 -24.81 3.60 -10.15
CA SER A 276 -24.64 2.19 -10.50
C SER A 276 -23.53 1.57 -9.64
N ASP A 277 -23.26 0.29 -9.82
CA ASP A 277 -22.28 -0.43 -9.02
C ASP A 277 -20.88 0.24 -9.10
N PRO A 278 -20.28 0.64 -7.95
CA PRO A 278 -18.95 1.24 -7.93
C PRO A 278 -17.82 0.31 -8.39
N LEU A 279 -18.02 -1.00 -8.41
CA LEU A 279 -17.02 -1.97 -8.86
C LEU A 279 -17.02 -2.13 -10.39
N GLU A 280 -18.07 -1.70 -11.08
CA GLU A 280 -18.12 -1.69 -12.53
C GLU A 280 -17.21 -0.61 -13.11
N PRO A 281 -16.30 -0.93 -14.06
CA PRO A 281 -15.38 0.04 -14.66
C PRO A 281 -16.07 1.23 -15.32
N ALA A 282 -17.24 1.01 -15.94
CA ALA A 282 -18.02 2.03 -16.63
C ALA A 282 -18.78 2.97 -15.67
N SER A 283 -18.91 2.61 -14.40
CA SER A 283 -19.52 3.45 -13.36
C SER A 283 -18.70 4.67 -13.08
N ILE A 284 -19.36 5.84 -13.03
CA ILE A 284 -18.74 7.12 -12.67
C ILE A 284 -19.51 7.68 -11.49
N PRO A 285 -18.82 8.19 -10.44
CA PRO A 285 -19.52 8.80 -9.31
C PRO A 285 -20.22 10.10 -9.72
N SER A 286 -21.46 10.29 -9.25
CA SER A 286 -22.21 11.53 -9.45
C SER A 286 -21.68 12.66 -8.55
N TYR A 287 -21.26 12.31 -7.33
CA TYR A 287 -20.70 13.26 -6.36
C TYR A 287 -19.55 12.61 -5.59
N ILE A 288 -18.58 13.42 -5.24
CA ILE A 288 -17.49 13.05 -4.34
C ILE A 288 -17.33 14.14 -3.29
N PHE A 289 -17.32 13.74 -2.04
CA PHE A 289 -17.02 14.60 -0.90
C PHE A 289 -15.69 14.17 -0.29
N ILE A 290 -14.85 15.13 0.04
CA ILE A 290 -13.61 14.93 0.78
C ILE A 290 -13.62 15.88 1.98
N ASN A 291 -13.47 15.32 3.18
CA ASN A 291 -13.66 16.08 4.44
C ASN A 291 -15.02 16.81 4.51
N GLY A 292 -16.08 16.25 3.91
CA GLY A 292 -17.40 16.85 3.85
C GLY A 292 -17.57 17.97 2.82
N ILE A 293 -16.53 18.27 2.04
CA ILE A 293 -16.58 19.30 0.99
C ILE A 293 -16.75 18.62 -0.36
N GLU A 294 -17.73 19.07 -1.14
CA GLU A 294 -17.94 18.57 -2.50
C GLU A 294 -16.73 18.91 -3.38
N SER A 295 -16.22 17.90 -4.09
CA SER A 295 -15.05 18.01 -4.93
C SER A 295 -15.42 18.32 -6.38
N ASP A 296 -14.67 19.23 -7.02
CA ASP A 296 -14.74 19.42 -8.47
C ASP A 296 -14.26 18.14 -9.20
N LEU A 297 -15.14 17.56 -10.04
CA LEU A 297 -14.87 16.40 -10.84
C LEU A 297 -14.28 16.74 -12.22
N THR A 298 -13.96 18.00 -12.46
CA THR A 298 -13.34 18.46 -13.72
C THR A 298 -11.93 17.92 -13.85
N THR A 299 -11.66 17.23 -14.94
CA THR A 299 -10.35 16.66 -15.27
C THR A 299 -9.69 17.41 -16.43
N ARG A 300 -8.40 17.12 -16.67
CA ARG A 300 -7.73 17.60 -17.89
C ARG A 300 -8.46 17.11 -19.15
N SER A 301 -8.94 15.86 -19.15
CA SER A 301 -9.64 15.28 -20.29
C SER A 301 -10.98 15.96 -20.55
N SER A 302 -11.80 16.24 -19.52
CA SER A 302 -13.07 16.96 -19.68
C SER A 302 -12.86 18.38 -20.20
N ARG A 303 -11.87 19.12 -19.68
CA ARG A 303 -11.51 20.46 -20.18
C ARG A 303 -11.06 20.45 -21.63
N LEU A 304 -10.30 19.44 -22.05
CA LEU A 304 -9.92 19.28 -23.46
C LEU A 304 -11.15 19.00 -24.33
N LYS A 305 -12.02 18.08 -23.92
CA LYS A 305 -13.28 17.79 -24.61
C LYS A 305 -14.09 19.07 -24.85
N ASP A 306 -14.36 19.83 -23.81
CA ASP A 306 -15.14 21.08 -23.89
C ASP A 306 -14.49 22.12 -24.81
N ARG A 307 -13.16 22.23 -24.74
CA ARG A 307 -12.41 23.12 -25.62
C ARG A 307 -12.56 22.76 -27.09
N TYR A 308 -12.55 21.47 -27.41
CA TYR A 308 -12.65 21.02 -28.82
C TYR A 308 -14.06 21.03 -29.34
N ILE A 309 -15.07 20.70 -28.53
CA ILE A 309 -16.49 20.85 -28.89
C ILE A 309 -16.79 22.31 -29.27
N LYS A 310 -16.41 23.27 -28.41
CA LYS A 310 -16.55 24.71 -28.69
C LYS A 310 -15.89 25.18 -30.01
N LYS A 311 -14.89 24.46 -30.51
CA LYS A 311 -14.27 24.76 -31.82
C LYS A 311 -15.05 24.17 -32.98
N LEU A 312 -15.73 23.03 -32.78
CA LEU A 312 -16.58 22.42 -33.81
C LEU A 312 -17.86 23.26 -34.02
N ASP A 313 -18.46 23.76 -32.95
CA ASP A 313 -19.66 24.60 -32.98
C ASP A 313 -19.42 25.96 -33.65
N LYS A 314 -18.16 26.38 -33.87
CA LYS A 314 -17.80 27.62 -34.55
C LYS A 314 -17.50 27.46 -36.04
N LYS A 315 -17.62 26.25 -36.58
CA LYS A 315 -17.55 25.96 -38.01
C LYS A 315 -18.95 25.76 -38.61
#